data_4d610269dd9e9793dbe69318019e69b7
#
_entry.id   4d610269dd9e9793dbe69318019e69b7
#
_cell.length_a   1.000
_cell.length_b   1.000
_cell.length_c   1.000
_cell.angle_alpha   90.00
_cell.angle_beta   90.00
_cell.angle_gamma   90.00
#
_symmetry.space_group_name_H-M   'P 1'
#
loop_
_entity.id
_entity.type
_entity.pdbx_description
1 polymer ?
#
loop_
_entity_poly.entity_id
_entity_poly.type
_entity_poly.pdbx_seq_one_letter_code
_entity_poly.pdbx_strand_id
1 'polypeptide(L)'
;QRSIICDANGIYGMRFERDSLGRTLQIEYMDEGGNITTTKRGVAGHRYTYDTHGTINSYIFFDIEKRPILNDYNWAQCVERTDAYGNVYWGGYYDENNQLCVNSLGYAQHTYQYDEMGNNTAEVYLGVDSLPCIGVDGTAGWVAIYDENCYCVQEHYVDTAGNLCAPLMDGVPMKRYKYNSQGKCTEKSCYDIDGKPMPGEYGFSKIQWKYNLNLQSSKIEFHI
;
A
#
# COMPACT_ATOMS: atom_id res chain seq x y z
N GLN A 1 35.16 1.36 21.52
CA GLN A 1 33.84 0.78 21.83
C GLN A 1 32.87 1.27 20.74
N ARG A 2 32.36 0.36 19.88
CA ARG A 2 31.22 0.67 19.00
C ARG A 2 29.99 0.67 19.91
N SER A 3 29.35 1.81 20.09
CA SER A 3 28.02 1.86 20.71
C SER A 3 27.06 1.12 19.80
N ILE A 4 26.50 0.01 20.26
CA ILE A 4 25.41 -0.68 19.60
C ILE A 4 24.19 0.23 19.75
N ILE A 5 23.66 0.73 18.63
CA ILE A 5 22.50 1.62 18.62
C ILE A 5 21.27 0.71 18.46
N CYS A 6 20.36 0.74 19.43
CA CYS A 6 19.04 0.13 19.27
C CYS A 6 18.11 1.05 18.46
N ASP A 7 17.08 0.48 17.84
CA ASP A 7 16.01 1.25 17.23
C ASP A 7 15.08 1.88 18.28
N ALA A 8 14.06 2.63 17.84
CA ALA A 8 13.08 3.29 18.72
C ALA A 8 12.24 2.29 19.56
N ASN A 9 12.25 0.99 19.23
CA ASN A 9 11.57 -0.08 19.95
C ASN A 9 12.48 -0.81 20.93
N GLY A 10 13.78 -0.48 21.00
CA GLY A 10 14.77 -1.17 21.81
C GLY A 10 15.33 -2.46 21.18
N ILE A 11 15.18 -2.61 19.86
CA ILE A 11 15.70 -3.76 19.12
C ILE A 11 17.16 -3.50 18.73
N TYR A 12 18.06 -4.40 19.15
CA TYR A 12 19.50 -4.31 18.87
C TYR A 12 19.93 -5.10 17.64
N GLY A 13 19.14 -6.10 17.24
CA GLY A 13 19.45 -6.94 16.09
C GLY A 13 18.30 -7.81 15.66
N MET A 14 18.51 -8.54 14.56
CA MET A 14 17.54 -9.49 14.01
C MET A 14 18.23 -10.81 13.70
N ARG A 15 17.57 -11.91 13.99
CA ARG A 15 17.95 -13.26 13.58
C ARG A 15 17.00 -13.73 12.47
N PHE A 16 17.59 -14.26 11.40
CA PHE A 16 16.86 -14.72 10.21
C PHE A 16 16.91 -16.23 10.11
N GLU A 17 15.76 -16.85 9.87
CA GLU A 17 15.63 -18.20 9.37
C GLU A 17 15.33 -18.13 7.87
N ARG A 18 15.99 -19.00 7.07
CA ARG A 18 15.85 -19.00 5.61
C ARG A 18 15.61 -20.43 5.11
N ASP A 19 14.91 -20.53 3.99
CA ASP A 19 14.76 -21.81 3.27
C ASP A 19 16.01 -22.13 2.41
N SER A 20 15.95 -23.27 1.73
CA SER A 20 17.04 -23.73 0.84
C SER A 20 17.27 -22.83 -0.39
N LEU A 21 16.31 -21.95 -0.73
CA LEU A 21 16.40 -20.95 -1.80
C LEU A 21 16.90 -19.60 -1.29
N GLY A 22 17.19 -19.48 0.02
CA GLY A 22 17.63 -18.24 0.66
C GLY A 22 16.52 -17.26 1.01
N ARG A 23 15.23 -17.61 0.83
CA ARG A 23 14.09 -16.77 1.17
C ARG A 23 13.91 -16.76 2.69
N THR A 24 13.57 -15.63 3.25
CA THR A 24 13.34 -15.45 4.69
C THR A 24 12.04 -16.12 5.13
N LEU A 25 12.10 -17.12 5.98
CA LEU A 25 10.95 -17.79 6.58
C LEU A 25 10.52 -17.11 7.90
N GLN A 26 11.48 -16.64 8.70
CA GLN A 26 11.22 -16.00 9.98
C GLN A 26 12.28 -14.95 10.29
N ILE A 27 11.86 -13.90 10.99
CA ILE A 27 12.72 -12.89 11.61
C ILE A 27 12.37 -12.84 13.09
N GLU A 28 13.38 -12.85 13.96
CA GLU A 28 13.24 -12.66 15.41
C GLU A 28 14.02 -11.42 15.84
N TYR A 29 13.44 -10.65 16.74
CA TYR A 29 14.06 -9.45 17.29
C TYR A 29 14.94 -9.79 18.48
N MET A 30 16.14 -9.17 18.54
CA MET A 30 17.16 -9.45 19.54
C MET A 30 17.44 -8.23 20.42
N ASP A 31 17.66 -8.49 21.73
CA ASP A 31 18.21 -7.53 22.66
C ASP A 31 19.75 -7.37 22.49
N GLU A 32 20.38 -6.53 23.30
CA GLU A 32 21.84 -6.32 23.31
C GLU A 32 22.61 -7.59 23.62
N GLY A 33 22.04 -8.50 24.42
CA GLY A 33 22.63 -9.79 24.77
C GLY A 33 22.46 -10.89 23.74
N GLY A 34 21.73 -10.61 22.65
CA GLY A 34 21.40 -11.60 21.61
C GLY A 34 20.26 -12.55 21.98
N ASN A 35 19.48 -12.24 23.03
CA ASN A 35 18.27 -12.96 23.36
C ASN A 35 17.08 -12.42 22.60
N ILE A 36 16.04 -13.26 22.39
CA ILE A 36 14.78 -12.80 21.78
C ILE A 36 14.17 -11.74 22.68
N THR A 37 13.75 -10.62 22.05
CA THR A 37 13.08 -9.51 22.73
C THR A 37 11.84 -9.08 21.94
N THR A 38 11.07 -8.13 22.48
CA THR A 38 9.84 -7.67 21.87
C THR A 38 9.85 -6.17 21.63
N THR A 39 9.06 -5.72 20.64
CA THR A 39 8.67 -4.31 20.52
C THR A 39 7.81 -3.89 21.73
N LYS A 40 7.53 -2.60 21.85
CA LYS A 40 6.63 -2.06 22.90
C LYS A 40 5.23 -2.68 22.89
N ARG A 41 4.80 -3.25 21.76
CA ARG A 41 3.52 -3.97 21.62
C ARG A 41 3.61 -5.48 21.84
N GLY A 42 4.77 -5.99 22.22
CA GLY A 42 4.97 -7.42 22.50
C GLY A 42 5.33 -8.25 21.25
N VAL A 43 5.50 -7.64 20.07
CA VAL A 43 5.92 -8.35 18.86
C VAL A 43 7.38 -8.76 18.98
N ALA A 44 7.66 -10.09 18.96
CA ALA A 44 9.00 -10.67 19.01
C ALA A 44 9.58 -10.96 17.63
N GLY A 45 8.77 -10.90 16.58
CA GLY A 45 9.20 -11.16 15.22
C GLY A 45 8.03 -11.45 14.30
N HIS A 46 8.34 -11.95 13.11
CA HIS A 46 7.34 -12.30 12.12
C HIS A 46 7.79 -13.46 11.23
N ARG A 47 6.82 -14.17 10.65
CA ARG A 47 7.00 -15.31 9.75
C ARG A 47 6.35 -15.04 8.41
N TYR A 48 6.94 -15.66 7.37
CA TYR A 48 6.45 -15.60 6.01
C TYR A 48 6.15 -17.00 5.47
N THR A 49 5.16 -17.09 4.60
CA THR A 49 5.00 -18.21 3.68
C THR A 49 5.00 -17.68 2.24
N TYR A 50 5.28 -18.56 1.30
CA TYR A 50 5.43 -18.21 -0.10
C TYR A 50 4.53 -19.11 -0.95
N ASP A 51 3.97 -18.55 -2.00
CA ASP A 51 3.27 -19.31 -3.03
C ASP A 51 4.24 -20.07 -3.95
N THR A 52 3.69 -20.76 -4.95
CA THR A 52 4.46 -21.53 -5.93
C THR A 52 5.31 -20.67 -6.86
N HIS A 53 5.03 -19.36 -6.98
CA HIS A 53 5.78 -18.38 -7.74
C HIS A 53 6.92 -17.74 -6.92
N GLY A 54 6.95 -17.98 -5.59
CA GLY A 54 7.92 -17.38 -4.68
C GLY A 54 7.50 -16.02 -4.14
N THR A 55 6.25 -15.61 -4.36
CA THR A 55 5.65 -14.40 -3.77
C THR A 55 5.20 -14.70 -2.34
N ILE A 56 5.39 -13.75 -1.43
CA ILE A 56 4.89 -13.86 -0.05
C ILE A 56 3.35 -13.92 -0.11
N ASN A 57 2.77 -15.01 0.40
CA ASN A 57 1.33 -15.19 0.45
C ASN A 57 0.76 -15.18 1.87
N SER A 58 1.62 -15.15 2.90
CA SER A 58 1.20 -14.91 4.29
C SER A 58 2.32 -14.27 5.10
N TYR A 59 1.91 -13.43 6.04
CA TYR A 59 2.78 -12.66 6.90
C TYR A 59 2.15 -12.60 8.29
N ILE A 60 2.85 -13.17 9.31
CA ILE A 60 2.32 -13.34 10.67
C ILE A 60 3.29 -12.71 11.66
N PHE A 61 2.79 -11.79 12.50
CA PHE A 61 3.49 -11.31 13.69
C PHE A 61 3.28 -12.26 14.86
N PHE A 62 4.29 -12.44 15.69
CA PHE A 62 4.21 -13.32 16.85
C PHE A 62 4.86 -12.69 18.09
N ASP A 63 4.39 -13.13 19.27
CA ASP A 63 4.93 -12.80 20.59
C ASP A 63 6.15 -13.67 20.93
N ILE A 64 6.69 -13.54 22.15
CA ILE A 64 7.87 -14.27 22.60
C ILE A 64 7.60 -15.80 22.70
N GLU A 65 6.37 -16.21 22.91
CA GLU A 65 5.92 -17.61 22.90
C GLU A 65 5.54 -18.13 21.52
N LYS A 66 5.79 -17.33 20.47
CA LYS A 66 5.50 -17.66 19.05
C LYS A 66 4.01 -17.72 18.71
N ARG A 67 3.12 -17.17 19.53
CA ARG A 67 1.69 -17.04 19.26
C ARG A 67 1.43 -15.80 18.39
N PRO A 68 0.44 -15.82 17.49
CA PRO A 68 0.05 -14.62 16.75
C PRO A 68 -0.26 -13.46 17.70
N ILE A 69 0.14 -12.23 17.35
CA ILE A 69 -0.09 -11.02 18.13
C ILE A 69 -0.36 -9.83 17.19
N LEU A 70 -1.28 -8.94 17.60
CA LEU A 70 -1.58 -7.72 16.84
C LEU A 70 -0.35 -6.80 16.76
N ASN A 71 -0.10 -6.30 15.56
CA ASN A 71 0.91 -5.28 15.28
C ASN A 71 0.36 -3.84 15.47
N ASP A 72 1.15 -2.84 15.10
CA ASP A 72 0.75 -1.42 15.16
C ASP A 72 -0.39 -1.07 14.17
N TYR A 73 -0.64 -1.91 13.18
CA TYR A 73 -1.70 -1.75 12.18
C TYR A 73 -2.98 -2.53 12.52
N ASN A 74 -3.09 -3.05 13.77
CA ASN A 74 -4.26 -3.75 14.32
C ASN A 74 -4.59 -5.08 13.62
N TRP A 75 -3.58 -5.84 13.19
CA TRP A 75 -3.75 -7.20 12.68
C TRP A 75 -2.56 -8.09 13.11
N ALA A 76 -2.77 -9.39 13.23
CA ALA A 76 -1.74 -10.38 13.55
C ALA A 76 -1.22 -11.11 12.31
N GLN A 77 -2.08 -11.32 11.31
CA GLN A 77 -1.73 -11.98 10.07
C GLN A 77 -2.34 -11.24 8.86
N CYS A 78 -1.56 -11.12 7.79
CA CYS A 78 -2.05 -10.81 6.45
C CYS A 78 -1.89 -12.05 5.57
N VAL A 79 -2.92 -12.35 4.77
CA VAL A 79 -2.91 -13.41 3.75
C VAL A 79 -3.22 -12.77 2.41
N GLU A 80 -2.43 -13.10 1.39
CA GLU A 80 -2.60 -12.61 0.03
C GLU A 80 -2.81 -13.76 -0.95
N ARG A 81 -3.54 -13.52 -2.03
CA ARG A 81 -3.75 -14.46 -3.13
C ARG A 81 -3.29 -13.84 -4.42
N THR A 82 -2.52 -14.59 -5.16
CA THR A 82 -1.95 -14.19 -6.45
C THR A 82 -2.65 -14.91 -7.61
N ASP A 83 -2.71 -14.25 -8.76
CA ASP A 83 -3.12 -14.87 -10.02
C ASP A 83 -1.97 -15.71 -10.64
N ALA A 84 -2.21 -16.25 -11.82
CA ALA A 84 -1.21 -17.06 -12.54
C ALA A 84 0.04 -16.28 -12.98
N TYR A 85 -0.01 -14.95 -12.96
CA TYR A 85 1.09 -14.05 -13.31
C TYR A 85 1.86 -13.55 -12.08
N GLY A 86 1.37 -13.88 -10.86
CA GLY A 86 1.96 -13.42 -9.59
C GLY A 86 1.40 -12.09 -9.08
N ASN A 87 0.37 -11.53 -9.71
CA ASN A 87 -0.28 -10.31 -9.24
C ASN A 87 -1.19 -10.62 -8.04
N VAL A 88 -1.07 -9.87 -6.96
CA VAL A 88 -1.98 -10.00 -5.81
C VAL A 88 -3.36 -9.48 -6.21
N TYR A 89 -4.37 -10.34 -6.22
CA TYR A 89 -5.74 -9.94 -6.54
C TYR A 89 -6.65 -9.83 -5.31
N TRP A 90 -6.24 -10.38 -4.18
CA TRP A 90 -6.96 -10.32 -2.92
C TRP A 90 -6.00 -10.38 -1.74
N GLY A 91 -6.29 -9.60 -0.67
CA GLY A 91 -5.62 -9.66 0.62
C GLY A 91 -6.62 -9.57 1.76
N GLY A 92 -6.31 -10.23 2.89
CA GLY A 92 -7.14 -10.21 4.10
C GLY A 92 -6.31 -10.14 5.36
N TYR A 93 -6.83 -9.40 6.36
CA TYR A 93 -6.20 -9.17 7.65
C TYR A 93 -6.92 -9.97 8.73
N TYR A 94 -6.16 -10.63 9.59
CA TYR A 94 -6.66 -11.53 10.61
C TYR A 94 -6.11 -11.15 12.00
N ASP A 95 -6.93 -11.34 13.00
CA ASP A 95 -6.56 -11.18 14.40
C ASP A 95 -5.76 -12.37 14.95
N GLU A 96 -5.48 -12.36 16.25
CA GLU A 96 -4.74 -13.40 16.98
C GLU A 96 -5.47 -14.74 17.01
N ASN A 97 -6.80 -14.74 16.79
CA ASN A 97 -7.67 -15.93 16.77
C ASN A 97 -7.92 -16.43 15.34
N ASN A 98 -7.18 -15.89 14.35
CA ASN A 98 -7.37 -16.20 12.93
C ASN A 98 -8.78 -15.85 12.41
N GLN A 99 -9.36 -14.75 12.90
CA GLN A 99 -10.61 -14.19 12.41
C GLN A 99 -10.34 -12.90 11.63
N LEU A 100 -11.08 -12.69 10.53
CA LEU A 100 -10.98 -11.43 9.79
C LEU A 100 -11.20 -10.25 10.73
N CYS A 101 -10.31 -9.27 10.68
CA CYS A 101 -10.37 -8.08 11.52
C CYS A 101 -10.12 -6.81 10.70
N VAL A 102 -10.68 -5.70 11.18
CA VAL A 102 -10.45 -4.39 10.56
C VAL A 102 -9.07 -3.88 10.97
N ASN A 103 -8.25 -3.55 9.98
CA ASN A 103 -6.92 -2.97 10.18
C ASN A 103 -7.01 -1.47 10.54
N SER A 104 -5.88 -0.83 10.83
CA SER A 104 -5.83 0.60 11.16
C SER A 104 -6.22 1.53 10.01
N LEU A 105 -6.34 1.02 8.78
CA LEU A 105 -6.81 1.77 7.61
C LEU A 105 -8.32 1.67 7.40
N GLY A 106 -9.04 0.93 8.27
CA GLY A 106 -10.51 0.89 8.31
C GLY A 106 -11.15 -0.23 7.49
N TYR A 107 -10.39 -1.18 6.97
CA TYR A 107 -10.93 -2.32 6.22
C TYR A 107 -10.30 -3.66 6.65
N ALA A 108 -10.98 -4.76 6.38
CA ALA A 108 -10.54 -6.11 6.74
C ALA A 108 -9.93 -6.87 5.57
N GLN A 109 -10.31 -6.51 4.36
CA GLN A 109 -9.86 -7.14 3.13
C GLN A 109 -9.71 -6.08 2.03
N HIS A 110 -8.95 -6.40 1.00
CA HIS A 110 -8.88 -5.60 -0.22
C HIS A 110 -8.81 -6.51 -1.45
N THR A 111 -9.25 -5.98 -2.59
CA THR A 111 -9.11 -6.63 -3.89
C THR A 111 -8.47 -5.69 -4.88
N TYR A 112 -7.66 -6.26 -5.79
CA TYR A 112 -7.04 -5.53 -6.89
C TYR A 112 -7.54 -6.05 -8.24
N GLN A 113 -7.59 -5.18 -9.23
CA GLN A 113 -7.84 -5.52 -10.62
C GLN A 113 -6.65 -5.09 -11.48
N TYR A 114 -6.40 -5.85 -12.54
CA TYR A 114 -5.28 -5.60 -13.45
C TYR A 114 -5.80 -5.62 -14.88
N ASP A 115 -5.19 -4.81 -15.75
CA ASP A 115 -5.40 -4.91 -17.20
C ASP A 115 -4.50 -5.99 -17.82
N GLU A 116 -4.63 -6.17 -19.14
CA GLU A 116 -3.86 -7.17 -19.90
C GLU A 116 -2.34 -6.89 -19.89
N MET A 117 -1.93 -5.65 -19.61
CA MET A 117 -0.54 -5.23 -19.52
C MET A 117 0.05 -5.42 -18.10
N GLY A 118 -0.80 -5.83 -17.13
CA GLY A 118 -0.41 -6.00 -15.72
C GLY A 118 -0.44 -4.71 -14.90
N ASN A 119 -1.01 -3.62 -15.40
CA ASN A 119 -1.20 -2.41 -14.62
C ASN A 119 -2.33 -2.62 -13.61
N ASN A 120 -2.14 -2.18 -12.37
CA ASN A 120 -3.19 -2.20 -11.35
C ASN A 120 -4.23 -1.11 -11.65
N THR A 121 -5.43 -1.52 -12.04
CA THR A 121 -6.50 -0.62 -12.50
C THR A 121 -7.50 -0.27 -11.41
N ALA A 122 -7.59 -1.03 -10.32
CA ALA A 122 -8.47 -0.73 -9.21
C ALA A 122 -8.04 -1.43 -7.91
N GLU A 123 -8.37 -0.79 -6.79
CA GLU A 123 -8.41 -1.39 -5.46
C GLU A 123 -9.76 -1.13 -4.83
N VAL A 124 -10.34 -2.13 -4.16
CA VAL A 124 -11.59 -2.02 -3.41
C VAL A 124 -11.37 -2.52 -1.99
N TYR A 125 -11.77 -1.72 -1.00
CA TYR A 125 -11.72 -2.05 0.41
C TYR A 125 -12.99 -2.80 0.83
N LEU A 126 -12.82 -3.88 1.58
CA LEU A 126 -13.92 -4.73 2.02
C LEU A 126 -13.90 -4.87 3.55
N GLY A 127 -15.11 -4.92 4.13
CA GLY A 127 -15.31 -5.21 5.53
C GLY A 127 -15.09 -6.70 5.88
N VAL A 128 -15.35 -7.08 7.12
CA VAL A 128 -15.30 -8.48 7.59
C VAL A 128 -16.39 -9.35 6.94
N ASP A 129 -17.46 -8.73 6.47
CA ASP A 129 -18.56 -9.34 5.74
C ASP A 129 -18.30 -9.49 4.22
N SER A 130 -17.13 -9.09 3.77
CA SER A 130 -16.71 -9.05 2.38
C SER A 130 -17.54 -8.11 1.49
N LEU A 131 -18.25 -7.15 2.08
CA LEU A 131 -18.92 -6.07 1.35
C LEU A 131 -18.02 -4.81 1.29
N PRO A 132 -18.16 -3.97 0.24
CA PRO A 132 -17.42 -2.72 0.15
C PRO A 132 -17.60 -1.85 1.39
N CYS A 133 -16.52 -1.30 1.92
CA CYS A 133 -16.53 -0.44 3.10
C CYS A 133 -15.66 0.81 2.88
N ILE A 134 -15.90 1.83 3.72
CA ILE A 134 -15.12 3.07 3.70
C ILE A 134 -13.90 2.92 4.60
N GLY A 135 -12.72 3.18 4.04
CA GLY A 135 -11.47 3.29 4.79
C GLY A 135 -11.34 4.62 5.54
N VAL A 136 -10.26 4.77 6.31
CA VAL A 136 -9.97 6.02 7.08
C VAL A 136 -9.72 7.23 6.18
N ASP A 137 -9.41 7.02 4.91
CA ASP A 137 -9.27 8.06 3.89
C ASP A 137 -10.61 8.58 3.35
N GLY A 138 -11.76 7.99 3.79
CA GLY A 138 -13.11 8.37 3.37
C GLY A 138 -13.55 7.77 2.05
N THR A 139 -12.81 6.79 1.49
CA THR A 139 -13.10 6.14 0.22
C THR A 139 -13.32 4.63 0.39
N ALA A 140 -13.94 3.97 -0.58
CA ALA A 140 -14.02 2.51 -0.63
C ALA A 140 -12.97 1.91 -1.56
N GLY A 141 -12.11 2.72 -2.13
CA GLY A 141 -11.05 2.33 -3.05
C GLY A 141 -10.79 3.37 -4.12
N TRP A 142 -10.03 2.97 -5.12
CA TRP A 142 -9.64 3.83 -6.24
C TRP A 142 -9.65 3.06 -7.56
N VAL A 143 -9.71 3.82 -8.66
CA VAL A 143 -9.63 3.31 -10.03
C VAL A 143 -8.60 4.12 -10.80
N ALA A 144 -7.75 3.46 -11.59
CA ALA A 144 -6.77 4.07 -12.48
C ALA A 144 -6.98 3.64 -13.94
N ILE A 145 -6.70 4.56 -14.86
CA ILE A 145 -6.72 4.33 -16.30
C ILE A 145 -5.32 4.55 -16.83
N TYR A 146 -4.83 3.63 -17.63
CA TYR A 146 -3.50 3.67 -18.23
C TYR A 146 -3.60 3.84 -19.74
N ASP A 147 -2.59 4.46 -20.35
CA ASP A 147 -2.43 4.52 -21.79
C ASP A 147 -1.69 3.28 -22.34
N GLU A 148 -1.49 3.23 -23.65
CA GLU A 148 -0.78 2.15 -24.36
C GLU A 148 0.70 2.00 -23.95
N ASN A 149 1.28 3.00 -23.27
CA ASN A 149 2.64 2.99 -22.75
C ASN A 149 2.71 2.65 -21.26
N CYS A 150 1.59 2.21 -20.66
CA CYS A 150 1.44 1.91 -19.22
C CYS A 150 1.64 3.15 -18.32
N TYR A 151 1.40 4.35 -18.81
CA TYR A 151 1.36 5.56 -17.97
C TYR A 151 -0.06 5.78 -17.44
N CYS A 152 -0.20 5.98 -16.12
CA CYS A 152 -1.48 6.32 -15.51
C CYS A 152 -1.93 7.70 -16.01
N VAL A 153 -2.99 7.75 -16.83
CA VAL A 153 -3.54 9.00 -17.40
C VAL A 153 -4.71 9.56 -16.60
N GLN A 154 -5.34 8.74 -15.77
CA GLN A 154 -6.38 9.16 -14.82
C GLN A 154 -6.38 8.26 -13.60
N GLU A 155 -6.60 8.85 -12.43
CA GLU A 155 -6.95 8.16 -11.20
C GLU A 155 -8.15 8.84 -10.54
N HIS A 156 -9.00 8.07 -9.88
CA HIS A 156 -10.14 8.60 -9.13
C HIS A 156 -10.53 7.68 -7.98
N TYR A 157 -11.18 8.26 -6.98
CA TYR A 157 -11.63 7.56 -5.78
C TYR A 157 -13.12 7.23 -5.87
N VAL A 158 -13.52 6.12 -5.24
CA VAL A 158 -14.90 5.61 -5.31
C VAL A 158 -15.48 5.36 -3.92
N ASP A 159 -16.81 5.54 -3.82
CA ASP A 159 -17.61 5.14 -2.66
C ASP A 159 -17.96 3.64 -2.70
N THR A 160 -18.71 3.15 -1.70
CA THR A 160 -19.14 1.75 -1.61
C THR A 160 -20.08 1.29 -2.73
N ALA A 161 -20.68 2.21 -3.47
CA ALA A 161 -21.52 1.93 -4.64
C ALA A 161 -20.73 2.02 -5.95
N GLY A 162 -19.43 2.37 -5.89
CA GLY A 162 -18.57 2.58 -7.06
C GLY A 162 -18.73 3.96 -7.72
N ASN A 163 -19.43 4.91 -7.08
CA ASN A 163 -19.54 6.27 -7.60
C ASN A 163 -18.30 7.08 -7.21
N LEU A 164 -17.96 8.08 -8.04
CA LEU A 164 -16.90 9.05 -7.77
C LEU A 164 -17.13 9.73 -6.41
N CYS A 165 -16.12 9.75 -5.56
CA CYS A 165 -16.17 10.43 -4.26
C CYS A 165 -14.86 11.16 -3.96
N ALA A 166 -14.90 12.08 -2.97
CA ALA A 166 -13.74 12.85 -2.55
C ALA A 166 -13.06 12.18 -1.35
N PRO A 167 -11.73 11.90 -1.40
CA PRO A 167 -10.99 11.44 -0.24
C PRO A 167 -10.85 12.55 0.81
N LEU A 168 -10.72 12.17 2.09
CA LEU A 168 -10.60 13.14 3.19
C LEU A 168 -9.27 13.89 3.20
N MET A 169 -8.21 13.30 2.62
CA MET A 169 -6.86 13.86 2.73
C MET A 169 -6.68 15.15 1.91
N ASP A 170 -7.00 15.12 0.63
CA ASP A 170 -6.83 16.27 -0.28
C ASP A 170 -8.14 16.76 -0.90
N GLY A 171 -9.24 16.02 -0.68
CA GLY A 171 -10.56 16.35 -1.19
C GLY A 171 -10.70 16.26 -2.71
N VAL A 172 -9.72 15.71 -3.43
CA VAL A 172 -9.68 15.66 -4.89
C VAL A 172 -10.19 14.31 -5.41
N PRO A 173 -11.44 14.24 -5.92
CA PRO A 173 -12.03 12.99 -6.40
C PRO A 173 -11.28 12.39 -7.59
N MET A 174 -10.81 13.22 -8.51
CA MET A 174 -10.20 12.75 -9.74
C MET A 174 -9.00 13.59 -10.15
N LYS A 175 -7.94 12.91 -10.60
CA LYS A 175 -6.71 13.50 -11.13
C LYS A 175 -6.45 12.96 -12.53
N ARG A 176 -5.97 13.81 -13.44
CA ARG A 176 -5.55 13.44 -14.79
C ARG A 176 -4.12 13.86 -15.05
N TYR A 177 -3.43 13.07 -15.87
CA TYR A 177 -2.02 13.25 -16.15
C TYR A 177 -1.77 13.23 -17.66
N LYS A 178 -0.77 13.99 -18.11
CA LYS A 178 -0.22 13.89 -19.46
C LYS A 178 1.27 13.66 -19.40
N TYR A 179 1.77 12.93 -20.39
CA TYR A 179 3.19 12.59 -20.47
C TYR A 179 3.74 13.01 -21.85
N ASN A 180 5.06 13.25 -21.89
CA ASN A 180 5.76 13.41 -23.16
C ASN A 180 6.23 12.05 -23.70
N SER A 181 6.80 12.04 -24.92
CA SER A 181 7.33 10.83 -25.57
C SER A 181 8.46 10.13 -24.80
N GLN A 182 8.99 10.73 -23.73
CA GLN A 182 10.05 10.20 -22.87
C GLN A 182 9.50 9.71 -21.52
N GLY A 183 8.17 9.66 -21.35
CA GLY A 183 7.51 9.21 -20.14
C GLY A 183 7.55 10.20 -18.97
N LYS A 184 7.91 11.47 -19.19
CA LYS A 184 7.87 12.49 -18.13
C LYS A 184 6.49 13.11 -18.06
N CYS A 185 5.92 13.18 -16.84
CA CYS A 185 4.66 13.86 -16.61
C CYS A 185 4.78 15.35 -16.96
N THR A 186 3.97 15.82 -17.91
CA THR A 186 3.96 17.22 -18.37
C THR A 186 2.77 18.02 -17.86
N GLU A 187 1.72 17.35 -17.38
CA GLU A 187 0.55 18.00 -16.81
C GLU A 187 -0.08 17.08 -15.72
N LYS A 188 -0.48 17.68 -14.59
CA LYS A 188 -1.38 17.11 -13.60
C LYS A 188 -2.55 18.08 -13.43
N SER A 189 -3.77 17.57 -13.51
CA SER A 189 -5.00 18.36 -13.35
C SER A 189 -5.94 17.67 -12.36
N CYS A 190 -6.59 18.47 -11.50
CA CYS A 190 -7.52 18.03 -10.47
C CYS A 190 -8.95 18.42 -10.82
N TYR A 191 -9.91 17.54 -10.53
CA TYR A 191 -11.33 17.72 -10.89
C TYR A 191 -12.21 17.30 -9.72
N ASP A 192 -13.33 18.03 -9.56
CA ASP A 192 -14.40 17.70 -8.61
C ASP A 192 -15.27 16.54 -9.11
N ILE A 193 -16.32 16.20 -8.34
CA ILE A 193 -17.26 15.12 -8.67
C ILE A 193 -18.09 15.40 -9.91
N ASP A 194 -18.26 16.68 -10.32
CA ASP A 194 -18.95 17.08 -11.53
C ASP A 194 -18.02 17.14 -12.76
N GLY A 195 -16.72 16.85 -12.57
CA GLY A 195 -15.69 16.92 -13.59
C GLY A 195 -15.22 18.34 -13.90
N LYS A 196 -15.50 19.32 -13.03
CA LYS A 196 -14.98 20.69 -13.15
C LYS A 196 -13.60 20.79 -12.51
N PRO A 197 -12.70 21.63 -13.05
CA PRO A 197 -11.42 21.91 -12.43
C PRO A 197 -11.59 22.37 -10.99
N MET A 198 -10.80 21.81 -10.06
CA MET A 198 -10.77 22.20 -8.66
C MET A 198 -9.35 22.30 -8.14
N PRO A 199 -9.06 23.15 -7.15
CA PRO A 199 -7.75 23.19 -6.50
C PRO A 199 -7.40 21.85 -5.83
N GLY A 200 -6.18 21.34 -6.09
CA GLY A 200 -5.63 20.20 -5.37
C GLY A 200 -4.82 20.62 -4.15
N GLU A 201 -3.97 19.71 -3.65
CA GLU A 201 -3.15 19.85 -2.45
C GLU A 201 -2.39 21.18 -2.33
N TYR A 202 -1.90 21.72 -3.46
CA TYR A 202 -1.13 22.97 -3.50
C TYR A 202 -1.97 24.20 -3.87
N GLY A 203 -3.30 24.09 -3.88
CA GLY A 203 -4.20 25.18 -4.23
C GLY A 203 -4.32 25.47 -5.73
N PHE A 204 -3.80 24.60 -6.59
CA PHE A 204 -3.84 24.74 -8.06
C PHE A 204 -4.70 23.64 -8.67
N SER A 205 -5.55 23.99 -9.64
CA SER A 205 -6.34 23.00 -10.40
C SER A 205 -5.51 22.28 -11.46
N LYS A 206 -4.40 22.89 -11.89
CA LYS A 206 -3.49 22.33 -12.89
C LYS A 206 -2.05 22.76 -12.63
N ILE A 207 -1.12 21.84 -12.83
CA ILE A 207 0.33 22.06 -12.84
C ILE A 207 0.87 21.56 -14.17
N GLN A 208 1.70 22.35 -14.84
CA GLN A 208 2.37 21.97 -16.08
C GLN A 208 3.90 22.08 -15.93
N TRP A 209 4.61 21.06 -16.44
CA TRP A 209 6.05 20.97 -16.41
C TRP A 209 6.61 20.99 -17.83
N LYS A 210 7.65 21.78 -18.06
CA LYS A 210 8.50 21.72 -19.26
C LYS A 210 9.86 21.16 -18.88
N TYR A 211 10.42 20.36 -19.75
CA TYR A 211 11.71 19.69 -19.53
C TYR A 211 12.74 20.16 -20.56
N ASN A 212 13.99 20.30 -20.12
CA ASN A 212 15.13 20.54 -21.02
C ASN A 212 15.65 19.22 -21.64
N LEU A 213 16.66 19.29 -22.48
CA LEU A 213 17.26 18.12 -23.14
C LEU A 213 17.83 17.08 -22.15
N ASN A 214 18.17 17.48 -20.93
CA ASN A 214 18.66 16.59 -19.88
C ASN A 214 17.53 16.05 -18.99
N LEU A 215 16.28 16.21 -19.40
CA LEU A 215 15.07 15.79 -18.67
C LEU A 215 14.93 16.40 -17.25
N GLN A 216 15.56 17.55 -17.02
CA GLN A 216 15.35 18.37 -15.83
C GLN A 216 14.20 19.34 -16.08
N SER A 217 13.35 19.57 -15.09
CA SER A 217 12.27 20.56 -15.22
C SER A 217 12.89 21.95 -15.43
N SER A 218 12.58 22.57 -16.57
CA SER A 218 13.06 23.89 -16.94
C SER A 218 12.05 25.00 -16.66
N LYS A 219 10.77 24.63 -16.51
CA LYS A 219 9.68 25.55 -16.20
C LYS A 219 8.52 24.79 -15.54
N ILE A 220 7.90 25.41 -14.54
CA ILE A 220 6.67 24.93 -13.89
C ILE A 220 5.63 26.04 -13.97
N GLU A 221 4.45 25.75 -14.48
CA GLU A 221 3.32 26.66 -14.58
C GLU A 221 2.17 26.13 -13.70
N PHE A 222 1.55 27.03 -12.93
CA PHE A 222 0.45 26.73 -12.02
C PHE A 222 -0.82 27.46 -12.46
N HIS A 223 -1.97 26.81 -12.42
CA HIS A 223 -3.26 27.33 -12.79
C HIS A 223 -4.25 27.14 -11.64
N ILE A 224 -5.02 28.17 -11.32
CA ILE A 224 -6.08 28.16 -10.30
C ILE A 224 -7.38 27.64 -10.93
#